data_a4b541ffbedf22dda6a6f4cb91bb04ab
#
_entry.id   a4b541ffbedf22dda6a6f4cb91bb04ab
#
_cell.length_a   1.000
_cell.length_b   1.000
_cell.length_c   1.000
_cell.angle_alpha   90.00
_cell.angle_beta   90.00
_cell.angle_gamma   90.00
#
_symmetry.space_group_name_H-M   'P 1'
#
loop_
_entity.id
_entity.type
_entity.pdbx_description
1 polymer ?
#
loop_
_entity_poly.entity_id
_entity_poly.type
_entity_poly.pdbx_seq_one_letter_code
_entity_poly.pdbx_strand_id
1 'polypeptide(L)'
;MENNEHIKVLFERYLADECTPDQIRELIAHFNVSENNDTLRNLIAMHFESPELNHESTPGAVQEVYSRILDKVNFGEEVDSAPKLGYLLPLWSRIAAVWILLAVSCGITVYFFIRSMDNSISKTTAFGSSVKMQTEVTGIGERKKVTLEDGSVVWLNAKSKLTYPASFEKTSREVRLEGEAYFEVFRDVQRPFTVESGQVKTKVLGTSFNIQAYDADPAVAVTVLTGKVQVNTSESAIQIVRNQQVKYLNGNIYKEADIDAEAQIAWQNGKLQFRNLLLSDVIKTLERNYPVEITYNTSSSDCHVHADFDAETPIENVMEMLAVSLGGEVIKLGNAQYKLDGSCKNIRTNTNDVEE
;
A
#
# COMPACT_ATOMS: atom_id res chain seq x y z
N MET A 1 -5.89 29.75 29.60
CA MET A 1 -6.23 30.46 28.33
C MET A 1 -5.52 29.85 27.10
N GLU A 2 -4.29 29.37 27.21
CA GLU A 2 -3.54 28.78 26.11
C GLU A 2 -4.18 27.50 25.49
N ASN A 3 -4.84 26.70 26.31
CA ASN A 3 -5.39 25.42 25.84
C ASN A 3 -6.60 25.56 24.87
N ASN A 4 -7.39 26.65 25.05
CA ASN A 4 -8.58 26.88 24.21
C ASN A 4 -8.21 27.39 22.79
N GLU A 5 -7.09 28.09 22.65
CA GLU A 5 -6.63 28.61 21.36
C GLU A 5 -6.07 27.49 20.49
N HIS A 6 -5.37 26.51 21.09
CA HIS A 6 -4.89 25.31 20.43
C HIS A 6 -6.05 24.45 19.90
N ILE A 7 -7.08 24.22 20.70
CA ILE A 7 -8.26 23.46 20.31
C ILE A 7 -9.04 24.12 19.18
N LYS A 8 -9.11 25.45 19.17
CA LYS A 8 -9.72 26.22 18.08
C LYS A 8 -8.99 25.99 16.76
N VAL A 9 -7.67 26.05 16.76
CA VAL A 9 -6.84 25.76 15.56
C VAL A 9 -7.02 24.31 15.09
N LEU A 10 -7.08 23.34 16.01
CA LEU A 10 -7.35 21.95 15.66
C LEU A 10 -8.75 21.76 15.06
N PHE A 11 -9.74 22.48 15.56
CA PHE A 11 -11.11 22.42 15.05
C PHE A 11 -11.21 23.02 13.63
N GLU A 12 -10.55 24.15 13.37
CA GLU A 12 -10.47 24.76 12.03
C GLU A 12 -9.78 23.84 11.03
N ARG A 13 -8.68 23.18 11.43
CA ARG A 13 -7.99 22.17 10.59
C ARG A 13 -8.84 20.91 10.33
N TYR A 14 -9.63 20.51 11.31
CA TYR A 14 -10.57 19.39 11.15
C TYR A 14 -11.65 19.72 10.12
N LEU A 15 -12.19 20.93 10.11
CA LEU A 15 -13.18 21.38 9.13
C LEU A 15 -12.59 21.52 7.71
N ALA A 16 -11.27 21.80 7.63
CA ALA A 16 -10.54 21.85 6.35
C ALA A 16 -10.04 20.46 5.86
N ASP A 17 -10.36 19.37 6.60
CA ASP A 17 -9.90 17.99 6.34
C ASP A 17 -8.37 17.84 6.35
N GLU A 18 -7.68 18.69 7.14
CA GLU A 18 -6.22 18.75 7.25
C GLU A 18 -5.66 18.16 8.55
N CYS A 19 -6.49 17.48 9.36
CA CYS A 19 -6.05 16.88 10.62
C CYS A 19 -5.44 15.50 10.45
N THR A 20 -4.35 15.25 11.19
CA THR A 20 -3.81 13.90 11.35
C THR A 20 -4.69 13.05 12.28
N PRO A 21 -4.63 11.70 12.23
CA PRO A 21 -5.40 10.82 13.12
C PRO A 21 -5.15 11.05 14.61
N ASP A 22 -3.94 11.50 15.00
CA ASP A 22 -3.60 11.81 16.39
C ASP A 22 -4.22 13.12 16.83
N GLN A 23 -4.24 14.14 15.98
CA GLN A 23 -4.90 15.42 16.20
C GLN A 23 -6.42 15.28 16.30
N ILE A 24 -7.02 14.39 15.51
CA ILE A 24 -8.45 14.05 15.63
C ILE A 24 -8.74 13.39 16.99
N ARG A 25 -7.88 12.48 17.45
CA ARG A 25 -8.03 11.85 18.79
C ARG A 25 -7.91 12.88 19.92
N GLU A 26 -6.99 13.83 19.82
CA GLU A 26 -6.80 14.91 20.78
C GLU A 26 -8.04 15.81 20.83
N LEU A 27 -8.59 16.18 19.67
CA LEU A 27 -9.81 16.96 19.56
C LEU A 27 -11.02 16.27 20.19
N ILE A 28 -11.23 14.97 19.88
CA ILE A 28 -12.31 14.16 20.45
C ILE A 28 -12.14 14.01 21.97
N ALA A 29 -10.92 13.75 22.45
CA ALA A 29 -10.64 13.60 23.87
C ALA A 29 -10.96 14.88 24.66
N HIS A 30 -10.71 16.05 24.09
CA HIS A 30 -11.01 17.34 24.73
C HIS A 30 -12.52 17.55 24.91
N PHE A 31 -13.35 17.14 23.96
CA PHE A 31 -14.81 17.29 24.01
C PHE A 31 -15.54 16.15 24.74
N ASN A 32 -14.85 15.06 25.04
CA ASN A 32 -15.43 13.94 25.80
C ASN A 32 -15.51 14.20 27.32
N VAL A 33 -15.03 15.35 27.78
CA VAL A 33 -15.15 15.79 29.18
C VAL A 33 -16.36 16.71 29.30
N SER A 34 -17.30 16.37 30.18
CA SER A 34 -18.61 17.05 30.34
C SER A 34 -18.55 18.55 30.61
N GLU A 35 -17.39 19.12 30.98
CA GLU A 35 -17.18 20.53 31.25
C GLU A 35 -16.94 21.39 30.00
N ASN A 36 -16.69 20.79 28.81
CA ASN A 36 -16.27 21.52 27.60
C ASN A 36 -17.38 21.68 26.53
N ASN A 37 -18.62 21.35 26.84
CA ASN A 37 -19.73 21.45 25.88
C ASN A 37 -20.01 22.89 25.44
N ASP A 38 -19.79 23.87 26.30
CA ASP A 38 -19.98 25.30 25.95
C ASP A 38 -18.91 25.81 24.98
N THR A 39 -17.70 25.27 25.07
CA THR A 39 -16.61 25.61 24.15
C THR A 39 -16.90 25.08 22.73
N LEU A 40 -17.40 23.85 22.60
CA LEU A 40 -17.82 23.29 21.32
C LEU A 40 -18.99 24.06 20.70
N ARG A 41 -19.96 24.45 21.51
CA ARG A 41 -21.10 25.29 21.09
C ARG A 41 -20.65 26.60 20.50
N ASN A 42 -19.72 27.28 21.19
CA ASN A 42 -19.20 28.57 20.77
C ASN A 42 -18.38 28.45 19.47
N LEU A 43 -17.58 27.37 19.29
CA LEU A 43 -16.82 27.12 18.07
C LEU A 43 -17.72 26.84 16.87
N ILE A 44 -18.79 26.09 17.06
CA ILE A 44 -19.80 25.82 16.02
C ILE A 44 -20.52 27.14 15.64
N ALA A 45 -20.95 27.91 16.62
CA ALA A 45 -21.63 29.20 16.39
C ALA A 45 -20.74 30.18 15.63
N MET A 46 -19.48 30.31 16.02
CA MET A 46 -18.53 31.24 15.36
C MET A 46 -18.26 30.80 13.88
N HIS A 47 -18.27 29.53 13.58
CA HIS A 47 -18.04 29.06 12.22
C HIS A 47 -19.26 29.28 11.28
N PHE A 48 -20.48 29.12 11.80
CA PHE A 48 -21.72 29.34 11.05
C PHE A 48 -22.15 30.81 10.99
N GLU A 49 -21.62 31.68 11.83
CA GLU A 49 -21.87 33.16 11.80
C GLU A 49 -20.90 33.91 10.87
N SER A 50 -19.96 33.23 10.20
CA SER A 50 -19.04 33.89 9.25
C SER A 50 -19.80 34.35 7.99
N PRO A 51 -19.60 35.58 7.49
CA PRO A 51 -20.46 36.20 6.47
C PRO A 51 -20.28 35.70 5.04
N GLU A 52 -19.58 34.61 4.79
CA GLU A 52 -19.30 34.10 3.45
C GLU A 52 -20.26 32.99 2.95
N LEU A 53 -21.21 32.55 3.76
CA LEU A 53 -22.25 31.59 3.35
C LEU A 53 -23.65 32.23 3.44
N ASN A 54 -24.02 32.92 2.38
CA ASN A 54 -25.42 33.33 2.12
C ASN A 54 -26.27 32.07 1.83
N HIS A 55 -26.68 31.37 2.89
CA HIS A 55 -27.87 30.53 2.89
C HIS A 55 -28.61 30.79 4.21
N GLU A 56 -29.88 31.12 4.09
CA GLU A 56 -30.83 31.32 5.20
C GLU A 56 -30.75 30.13 6.17
N SER A 57 -29.91 30.22 7.17
CA SER A 57 -29.87 29.25 8.27
C SER A 57 -30.91 29.68 9.31
N THR A 58 -32.09 29.06 9.25
CA THR A 58 -33.07 29.12 10.32
C THR A 58 -32.46 28.64 11.65
N PRO A 59 -32.81 29.27 12.78
CA PRO A 59 -32.30 28.92 14.13
C PRO A 59 -32.49 27.44 14.51
N GLY A 60 -33.30 26.68 13.78
CA GLY A 60 -33.51 25.23 13.96
C GLY A 60 -32.38 24.33 13.46
N ALA A 61 -31.57 24.77 12.50
CA ALA A 61 -30.55 23.92 11.89
C ALA A 61 -29.40 23.61 12.83
N VAL A 62 -29.00 24.60 13.64
CA VAL A 62 -27.93 24.43 14.67
C VAL A 62 -28.40 23.45 15.76
N GLN A 63 -29.66 23.56 16.16
CA GLN A 63 -30.27 22.71 17.18
C GLN A 63 -30.43 21.26 16.66
N GLU A 64 -30.70 21.05 15.38
CA GLU A 64 -30.84 19.73 14.76
C GLU A 64 -29.46 19.02 14.63
N VAL A 65 -28.41 19.75 14.24
CA VAL A 65 -27.04 19.19 14.19
C VAL A 65 -26.56 18.86 15.61
N TYR A 66 -26.82 19.70 16.58
CA TYR A 66 -26.48 19.49 17.98
C TYR A 66 -27.18 18.26 18.56
N SER A 67 -28.50 18.09 18.29
CA SER A 67 -29.24 16.89 18.75
C SER A 67 -28.74 15.61 18.11
N ARG A 68 -28.37 15.62 16.84
CA ARG A 68 -27.79 14.44 16.15
C ARG A 68 -26.42 14.03 16.67
N ILE A 69 -25.62 14.99 17.15
CA ILE A 69 -24.32 14.73 17.79
C ILE A 69 -24.56 14.14 19.19
N LEU A 70 -25.48 14.69 19.97
CA LEU A 70 -25.81 14.18 21.30
C LEU A 70 -26.45 12.78 21.27
N ASP A 71 -27.30 12.47 20.30
CA ASP A 71 -27.88 11.13 20.11
C ASP A 71 -26.82 10.06 19.79
N LYS A 72 -25.73 10.44 19.14
CA LYS A 72 -24.60 9.54 18.90
C LYS A 72 -23.65 9.35 20.08
N VAL A 73 -23.69 10.26 21.04
CA VAL A 73 -22.81 10.24 22.25
C VAL A 73 -23.51 9.61 23.46
N ASN A 74 -24.83 9.55 23.50
CA ASN A 74 -25.61 8.97 24.59
C ASN A 74 -25.92 7.47 24.36
N PHE A 75 -24.91 6.61 24.24
CA PHE A 75 -25.02 5.19 24.55
C PHE A 75 -24.42 4.92 25.94
N GLY A 76 -25.19 5.26 26.94
CA GLY A 76 -24.84 5.01 28.35
C GLY A 76 -26.08 5.06 29.24
N GLU A 77 -26.58 3.86 29.56
CA GLU A 77 -27.39 3.52 30.73
C GLU A 77 -28.77 4.19 30.90
N GLU A 78 -29.80 3.57 30.34
CA GLU A 78 -31.10 3.55 30.97
C GLU A 78 -31.25 2.26 31.82
N VAL A 79 -31.20 2.45 33.14
CA VAL A 79 -31.63 1.45 34.11
C VAL A 79 -33.16 1.56 34.18
N ASP A 80 -33.86 0.72 33.43
CA ASP A 80 -35.30 0.63 33.50
C ASP A 80 -35.69 -0.35 34.62
N SER A 81 -36.40 0.19 35.63
CA SER A 81 -36.93 -0.55 36.75
C SER A 81 -38.16 -1.34 36.31
N ALA A 82 -38.01 -2.65 36.07
CA ALA A 82 -39.08 -3.54 35.75
C ALA A 82 -39.97 -3.85 36.96
N PRO A 83 -41.31 -3.96 36.79
CA PRO A 83 -42.25 -4.26 37.87
C PRO A 83 -42.06 -5.70 38.35
N LYS A 84 -42.05 -5.88 39.66
CA LYS A 84 -42.03 -7.19 40.34
C LYS A 84 -43.34 -7.95 40.08
N LEU A 85 -43.36 -8.82 39.10
CA LEU A 85 -44.41 -9.82 38.97
C LEU A 85 -43.87 -11.17 39.49
N GLY A 86 -44.22 -11.48 40.71
CA GLY A 86 -43.83 -12.71 41.38
C GLY A 86 -44.57 -13.93 40.83
N TYR A 87 -43.94 -14.69 39.96
CA TYR A 87 -44.33 -16.05 39.65
C TYR A 87 -43.27 -17.01 40.26
N LEU A 88 -43.69 -17.71 41.33
CA LEU A 88 -42.95 -18.81 41.92
C LEU A 88 -42.97 -20.00 40.94
N LEU A 89 -42.05 -20.03 39.99
CA LEU A 89 -41.81 -21.22 39.18
C LEU A 89 -40.92 -22.18 39.97
N PRO A 90 -41.26 -23.50 39.99
CA PRO A 90 -40.50 -24.50 40.73
C PRO A 90 -39.05 -24.58 40.24
N LEU A 91 -38.11 -24.84 41.13
CA LEU A 91 -36.67 -24.84 40.86
C LEU A 91 -36.26 -25.64 39.58
N TRP A 92 -37.03 -26.67 39.27
CA TRP A 92 -36.78 -27.51 38.08
C TRP A 92 -36.99 -26.80 36.76
N SER A 93 -37.92 -25.83 36.66
CA SER A 93 -38.14 -25.04 35.45
C SER A 93 -37.02 -24.04 35.18
N ARG A 94 -36.30 -23.58 36.20
CA ARG A 94 -35.12 -22.71 36.07
C ARG A 94 -33.92 -23.46 35.52
N ILE A 95 -33.76 -24.74 35.92
CA ILE A 95 -32.69 -25.60 35.40
C ILE A 95 -32.97 -25.97 33.93
N ALA A 96 -34.24 -26.26 33.57
CA ALA A 96 -34.62 -26.54 32.20
C ALA A 96 -34.37 -25.35 31.26
N ALA A 97 -34.65 -24.10 31.69
CA ALA A 97 -34.39 -22.91 30.92
C ALA A 97 -32.88 -22.70 30.62
N VAL A 98 -32.01 -22.99 31.57
CA VAL A 98 -30.56 -22.93 31.41
C VAL A 98 -30.09 -23.96 30.37
N TRP A 99 -30.61 -25.21 30.43
CA TRP A 99 -30.26 -26.25 29.44
C TRP A 99 -30.76 -25.94 28.05
N ILE A 100 -31.92 -25.30 27.88
CA ILE A 100 -32.45 -24.85 26.60
C ILE A 100 -31.57 -23.74 26.03
N LEU A 101 -31.16 -22.75 26.84
CA LEU A 101 -30.27 -21.68 26.41
C LEU A 101 -28.88 -22.20 26.01
N LEU A 102 -28.34 -23.17 26.75
CA LEU A 102 -27.08 -23.83 26.39
C LEU A 102 -27.19 -24.62 25.07
N ALA A 103 -28.29 -25.35 24.88
CA ALA A 103 -28.56 -26.11 23.66
C ALA A 103 -28.71 -25.19 22.45
N VAL A 104 -29.43 -24.06 22.59
CA VAL A 104 -29.59 -23.04 21.52
C VAL A 104 -28.25 -22.36 21.23
N SER A 105 -27.47 -22.00 22.26
CA SER A 105 -26.14 -21.42 22.11
C SER A 105 -25.18 -22.38 21.39
N CYS A 106 -25.21 -23.67 21.82
CA CYS A 106 -24.41 -24.70 21.13
C CYS A 106 -24.87 -24.94 19.70
N GLY A 107 -26.17 -24.94 19.43
CA GLY A 107 -26.72 -25.04 18.08
C GLY A 107 -26.31 -23.86 17.18
N ILE A 108 -26.33 -22.63 17.71
CA ILE A 108 -25.88 -21.43 17.00
C ILE A 108 -24.38 -21.49 16.74
N THR A 109 -23.56 -21.87 17.71
CA THR A 109 -22.11 -21.98 17.53
C THR A 109 -21.75 -23.08 16.53
N VAL A 110 -22.40 -24.24 16.57
CA VAL A 110 -22.22 -25.32 15.61
C VAL A 110 -22.69 -24.87 14.21
N TYR A 111 -23.82 -24.18 14.10
CA TYR A 111 -24.30 -23.63 12.84
C TYR A 111 -23.32 -22.62 12.23
N PHE A 112 -22.81 -21.67 13.03
CA PHE A 112 -21.79 -20.73 12.57
C PHE A 112 -20.45 -21.43 12.25
N PHE A 113 -20.08 -22.46 13.01
CA PHE A 113 -18.89 -23.26 12.77
C PHE A 113 -19.00 -24.03 11.45
N ILE A 114 -20.13 -24.72 11.19
CA ILE A 114 -20.39 -25.43 9.93
C ILE A 114 -20.41 -24.43 8.77
N ARG A 115 -21.09 -23.29 8.93
CA ARG A 115 -21.15 -22.25 7.90
C ARG A 115 -19.78 -21.59 7.64
N SER A 116 -18.93 -21.49 8.66
CA SER A 116 -17.54 -21.03 8.53
C SER A 116 -16.69 -22.05 7.81
N MET A 117 -16.92 -23.35 8.04
CA MET A 117 -16.23 -24.40 7.29
C MET A 117 -16.65 -24.45 5.82
N ASP A 118 -17.95 -24.26 5.51
CA ASP A 118 -18.42 -24.17 4.12
C ASP A 118 -17.83 -22.98 3.37
N ASN A 119 -17.61 -21.84 4.03
CA ASN A 119 -16.93 -20.69 3.44
C ASN A 119 -15.42 -20.88 3.26
N SER A 120 -14.79 -21.82 3.98
CA SER A 120 -13.37 -22.13 3.84
C SER A 120 -13.09 -23.19 2.77
N ILE A 121 -14.09 -23.99 2.37
CA ILE A 121 -13.97 -25.06 1.38
C ILE A 121 -14.40 -24.57 -0.02
N SER A 122 -15.04 -23.42 -0.13
CA SER A 122 -15.57 -22.93 -1.39
C SER A 122 -14.74 -21.80 -1.96
N LYS A 123 -13.60 -22.12 -2.53
CA LYS A 123 -13.05 -21.58 -3.79
C LYS A 123 -11.72 -22.23 -4.17
N THR A 124 -11.59 -23.52 -3.91
CA THR A 124 -10.81 -24.29 -4.85
C THR A 124 -11.78 -24.56 -6.02
N THR A 125 -11.88 -23.60 -6.90
CA THR A 125 -12.46 -23.83 -8.23
C THR A 125 -11.68 -24.99 -8.82
N ALA A 126 -12.36 -26.14 -8.89
CA ALA A 126 -11.88 -27.26 -9.65
C ALA A 126 -11.61 -26.75 -11.08
N PHE A 127 -10.36 -26.47 -11.39
CA PHE A 127 -9.89 -26.36 -12.75
C PHE A 127 -10.07 -27.74 -13.39
N GLY A 128 -11.22 -27.94 -13.99
CA GLY A 128 -11.51 -29.09 -14.83
C GLY A 128 -10.82 -28.92 -16.17
N SER A 129 -9.56 -29.12 -16.18
CA SER A 129 -8.55 -29.46 -17.16
C SER A 129 -7.23 -29.18 -16.47
N SER A 130 -6.36 -30.13 -16.36
CA SER A 130 -5.01 -29.91 -15.84
C SER A 130 -4.23 -29.07 -16.86
N VAL A 131 -4.46 -27.76 -16.85
CA VAL A 131 -3.64 -26.84 -17.65
C VAL A 131 -2.22 -26.98 -17.13
N LYS A 132 -1.33 -27.48 -17.98
CA LYS A 132 0.09 -27.62 -17.64
C LYS A 132 0.66 -26.24 -17.39
N MET A 133 0.97 -25.92 -16.13
CA MET A 133 1.65 -24.69 -15.76
C MET A 133 3.14 -24.79 -16.09
N GLN A 134 3.69 -23.70 -16.58
CA GLN A 134 5.12 -23.51 -16.84
C GLN A 134 5.64 -22.45 -15.85
N THR A 135 6.90 -22.60 -15.46
CA THR A 135 7.56 -21.65 -14.55
C THR A 135 8.94 -21.33 -15.09
N GLU A 136 9.24 -20.05 -15.21
CA GLU A 136 10.54 -19.52 -15.57
C GLU A 136 11.10 -18.76 -14.37
N VAL A 137 12.37 -18.99 -14.08
CA VAL A 137 13.08 -18.39 -12.92
C VAL A 137 14.39 -17.80 -13.40
N THR A 138 14.77 -16.68 -12.81
CA THR A 138 16.07 -16.03 -13.00
C THR A 138 16.84 -15.98 -11.69
N GLY A 139 18.15 -16.21 -11.77
CA GLY A 139 19.09 -16.08 -10.66
C GLY A 139 19.58 -14.65 -10.43
N ILE A 140 20.64 -14.52 -9.61
CA ILE A 140 21.34 -13.24 -9.38
C ILE A 140 21.96 -12.76 -10.69
N GLY A 141 21.71 -11.53 -11.09
CA GLY A 141 22.23 -10.92 -12.31
C GLY A 141 21.70 -11.51 -13.61
N GLU A 142 20.88 -12.55 -13.54
CA GLU A 142 20.32 -13.23 -14.71
C GLU A 142 19.08 -12.48 -15.21
N ARG A 143 18.93 -12.39 -16.52
CA ARG A 143 17.76 -11.87 -17.21
C ARG A 143 17.29 -12.86 -18.25
N LYS A 144 15.99 -12.97 -18.45
CA LYS A 144 15.44 -13.95 -19.40
C LYS A 144 14.29 -13.35 -20.20
N LYS A 145 14.29 -13.62 -21.49
CA LYS A 145 13.19 -13.29 -22.39
C LYS A 145 12.31 -14.53 -22.56
N VAL A 146 11.01 -14.39 -22.33
CA VAL A 146 9.99 -15.44 -22.48
C VAL A 146 8.96 -14.97 -23.49
N THR A 147 8.66 -15.79 -24.49
CA THR A 147 7.55 -15.54 -25.43
C THR A 147 6.39 -16.47 -25.06
N LEU A 148 5.23 -15.88 -24.76
CA LEU A 148 4.02 -16.59 -24.42
C LEU A 148 3.27 -17.07 -25.68
N GLU A 149 2.32 -18.00 -25.50
CA GLU A 149 1.52 -18.59 -26.60
C GLU A 149 0.74 -17.55 -27.41
N ASP A 150 0.29 -16.48 -26.77
CA ASP A 150 -0.48 -15.40 -27.40
C ASP A 150 0.38 -14.39 -28.18
N GLY A 151 1.69 -14.61 -28.24
CA GLY A 151 2.66 -13.70 -28.85
C GLY A 151 3.13 -12.57 -27.93
N SER A 152 2.61 -12.49 -26.69
CA SER A 152 3.14 -11.56 -25.69
C SER A 152 4.58 -11.91 -25.31
N VAL A 153 5.37 -10.90 -25.04
CA VAL A 153 6.79 -11.08 -24.67
C VAL A 153 6.98 -10.54 -23.26
N VAL A 154 7.69 -11.32 -22.44
CA VAL A 154 8.02 -10.96 -21.06
C VAL A 154 9.53 -11.02 -20.88
N TRP A 155 10.12 -9.95 -20.38
CA TRP A 155 11.51 -9.93 -19.93
C TRP A 155 11.50 -10.03 -18.41
N LEU A 156 12.13 -11.06 -17.88
CA LEU A 156 12.33 -11.25 -16.44
C LEU A 156 13.65 -10.60 -16.02
N ASN A 157 13.62 -9.78 -14.99
CA ASN A 157 14.82 -9.24 -14.36
C ASN A 157 15.42 -10.25 -13.37
N ALA A 158 16.55 -9.90 -12.76
CA ALA A 158 17.24 -10.74 -11.79
C ALA A 158 16.34 -11.14 -10.61
N LYS A 159 16.53 -12.36 -10.08
CA LYS A 159 15.78 -12.92 -8.95
C LYS A 159 14.26 -12.88 -9.13
N SER A 160 13.78 -13.21 -10.32
CA SER A 160 12.35 -13.14 -10.65
C SER A 160 11.83 -14.50 -11.08
N LYS A 161 10.50 -14.67 -10.94
CA LYS A 161 9.80 -15.91 -11.27
C LYS A 161 8.48 -15.58 -11.95
N LEU A 162 8.27 -16.15 -13.14
CA LEU A 162 7.02 -16.07 -13.90
C LEU A 162 6.38 -17.45 -13.97
N THR A 163 5.12 -17.55 -13.55
CA THR A 163 4.31 -18.76 -13.69
C THR A 163 3.14 -18.48 -14.63
N TYR A 164 2.98 -19.28 -15.65
CA TYR A 164 1.97 -19.11 -16.70
C TYR A 164 1.49 -20.44 -17.25
N PRO A 165 0.27 -20.52 -17.78
CA PRO A 165 -0.24 -21.73 -18.41
C PRO A 165 0.43 -21.98 -19.77
N ALA A 166 0.64 -23.24 -20.14
CA ALA A 166 1.14 -23.60 -21.46
C ALA A 166 0.20 -23.15 -22.59
N SER A 167 -1.10 -23.02 -22.30
CA SER A 167 -2.13 -22.48 -23.19
C SER A 167 -3.12 -21.67 -22.38
N PHE A 168 -3.45 -20.46 -22.86
CA PHE A 168 -4.40 -19.56 -22.19
C PHE A 168 -5.84 -20.03 -22.39
N GLU A 169 -6.72 -19.59 -21.50
CA GLU A 169 -8.15 -19.81 -21.59
C GLU A 169 -8.77 -19.01 -22.75
N LYS A 170 -9.98 -19.39 -23.13
CA LYS A 170 -10.70 -18.73 -24.23
C LYS A 170 -11.16 -17.30 -23.88
N THR A 171 -11.25 -16.97 -22.59
CA THR A 171 -11.83 -15.72 -22.10
C THR A 171 -10.84 -14.85 -21.34
N SER A 172 -9.68 -15.39 -20.92
CA SER A 172 -8.68 -14.67 -20.15
C SER A 172 -7.26 -15.18 -20.40
N ARG A 173 -6.27 -14.35 -20.10
CA ARG A 173 -4.85 -14.67 -20.13
C ARG A 173 -4.28 -14.28 -18.76
N GLU A 174 -3.96 -15.27 -17.94
CA GLU A 174 -3.52 -15.03 -16.55
C GLU A 174 -2.13 -15.59 -16.33
N VAL A 175 -1.28 -14.77 -15.71
CA VAL A 175 0.08 -15.13 -15.30
C VAL A 175 0.35 -14.64 -13.89
N ARG A 176 1.31 -15.24 -13.19
CA ARG A 176 1.76 -14.83 -11.87
C ARG A 176 3.22 -14.42 -11.90
N LEU A 177 3.53 -13.29 -11.30
CA LEU A 177 4.87 -12.72 -11.18
C LEU A 177 5.27 -12.59 -9.71
N GLU A 178 6.46 -13.07 -9.39
CA GLU A 178 7.24 -12.77 -8.19
C GLU A 178 8.55 -12.14 -8.67
N GLY A 179 8.91 -10.95 -8.18
CA GLY A 179 10.09 -10.22 -8.67
C GLY A 179 9.74 -9.12 -9.66
N GLU A 180 10.58 -8.90 -10.68
CA GLU A 180 10.39 -7.82 -11.64
C GLU A 180 10.36 -8.34 -13.09
N ALA A 181 9.39 -7.82 -13.84
CA ALA A 181 9.29 -8.12 -15.26
C ALA A 181 8.72 -6.94 -16.06
N TYR A 182 9.22 -6.81 -17.27
CA TYR A 182 8.65 -5.96 -18.30
C TYR A 182 7.82 -6.82 -19.26
N PHE A 183 6.62 -6.35 -19.55
CA PHE A 183 5.65 -7.01 -20.41
C PHE A 183 5.39 -6.19 -21.67
N GLU A 184 5.47 -6.83 -22.82
CA GLU A 184 4.89 -6.37 -24.08
C GLU A 184 3.72 -7.27 -24.44
N VAL A 185 2.52 -6.88 -24.05
CA VAL A 185 1.33 -7.71 -24.19
C VAL A 185 0.72 -7.51 -25.58
N PHE A 186 0.53 -8.63 -26.29
CA PHE A 186 -0.20 -8.63 -27.56
C PHE A 186 -1.64 -8.13 -27.36
N ARG A 187 -2.09 -7.25 -28.26
CA ARG A 187 -3.41 -6.62 -28.15
C ARG A 187 -4.52 -7.62 -28.49
N ASP A 188 -5.31 -7.95 -27.48
CA ASP A 188 -6.52 -8.76 -27.60
C ASP A 188 -7.58 -8.24 -26.61
N VAL A 189 -8.61 -7.55 -27.14
CA VAL A 189 -9.67 -6.94 -26.34
C VAL A 189 -10.71 -7.95 -25.83
N GLN A 190 -10.77 -9.13 -26.48
CA GLN A 190 -11.70 -10.19 -26.10
C GLN A 190 -11.17 -11.04 -24.95
N ARG A 191 -9.86 -11.14 -24.82
CA ARG A 191 -9.18 -11.88 -23.77
C ARG A 191 -8.23 -10.97 -23.01
N PRO A 192 -8.70 -10.30 -21.94
CA PRO A 192 -7.83 -9.48 -21.10
C PRO A 192 -6.62 -10.26 -20.57
N PHE A 193 -5.47 -9.59 -20.47
CA PHE A 193 -4.27 -10.14 -19.85
C PHE A 193 -4.15 -9.64 -18.42
N THR A 194 -3.99 -10.55 -17.47
CA THR A 194 -3.91 -10.24 -16.05
C THR A 194 -2.62 -10.79 -15.46
N VAL A 195 -1.84 -9.93 -14.80
CA VAL A 195 -0.68 -10.33 -14.01
C VAL A 195 -1.05 -10.26 -12.53
N GLU A 196 -0.94 -11.39 -11.83
CA GLU A 196 -1.06 -11.45 -10.38
C GLU A 196 0.31 -11.26 -9.74
N SER A 197 0.45 -10.27 -8.85
CA SER A 197 1.68 -9.95 -8.12
C SER A 197 1.33 -9.68 -6.66
N GLY A 198 1.42 -10.69 -5.82
CA GLY A 198 0.95 -10.63 -4.43
C GLY A 198 -0.53 -10.27 -4.34
N GLN A 199 -0.84 -9.13 -3.72
CA GLN A 199 -2.22 -8.63 -3.55
C GLN A 199 -2.69 -7.75 -4.72
N VAL A 200 -1.85 -7.51 -5.72
CA VAL A 200 -2.13 -6.64 -6.85
C VAL A 200 -2.44 -7.47 -8.10
N LYS A 201 -3.52 -7.13 -8.79
CA LYS A 201 -3.88 -7.66 -10.10
C LYS A 201 -3.80 -6.56 -11.15
N THR A 202 -2.87 -6.70 -12.08
CA THR A 202 -2.64 -5.76 -13.17
C THR A 202 -3.31 -6.27 -14.43
N LYS A 203 -4.33 -5.56 -14.93
CA LYS A 203 -5.15 -5.96 -16.08
C LYS A 203 -4.92 -5.03 -17.27
N VAL A 204 -4.68 -5.62 -18.44
CA VAL A 204 -4.43 -4.90 -19.70
C VAL A 204 -5.12 -5.57 -20.89
N LEU A 205 -5.24 -4.86 -22.00
CA LEU A 205 -5.77 -5.37 -23.28
C LEU A 205 -4.72 -5.43 -24.40
N GLY A 206 -3.55 -4.82 -24.18
CA GLY A 206 -2.46 -4.71 -25.16
C GLY A 206 -1.64 -3.46 -24.84
N THR A 207 -0.61 -3.60 -24.05
CA THR A 207 0.07 -2.53 -23.31
C THR A 207 1.49 -2.97 -23.04
N SER A 208 2.42 -2.01 -23.01
CA SER A 208 3.78 -2.24 -22.52
C SER A 208 3.94 -1.61 -21.14
N PHE A 209 4.35 -2.41 -20.15
CA PHE A 209 4.42 -1.97 -18.76
C PHE A 209 5.45 -2.80 -17.98
N ASN A 210 5.96 -2.22 -16.89
CA ASN A 210 6.85 -2.90 -15.94
C ASN A 210 6.11 -3.15 -14.61
N ILE A 211 6.35 -4.30 -14.01
CA ILE A 211 5.93 -4.60 -12.63
C ILE A 211 7.17 -4.95 -11.83
N GLN A 212 7.31 -4.31 -10.67
CA GLN A 212 8.27 -4.67 -9.63
C GLN A 212 7.50 -5.14 -8.40
N ALA A 213 7.66 -6.42 -8.05
CA ALA A 213 6.91 -7.09 -6.99
C ALA A 213 7.80 -8.14 -6.30
N TYR A 214 8.95 -7.73 -5.77
CA TYR A 214 9.81 -8.59 -4.98
C TYR A 214 9.25 -8.76 -3.57
N ASP A 215 9.25 -9.98 -3.04
CA ASP A 215 8.75 -10.26 -1.68
C ASP A 215 9.49 -9.49 -0.58
N ALA A 216 10.79 -9.21 -0.81
CA ALA A 216 11.59 -8.43 0.12
C ALA A 216 11.34 -6.91 0.06
N ASP A 217 10.60 -6.44 -0.94
CA ASP A 217 10.27 -5.03 -1.09
C ASP A 217 8.92 -4.72 -0.44
N PRO A 218 8.79 -3.57 0.22
CA PRO A 218 7.55 -3.21 0.91
C PRO A 218 6.40 -2.89 -0.04
N ALA A 219 6.70 -2.59 -1.30
CA ALA A 219 5.74 -2.11 -2.29
C ALA A 219 5.73 -2.94 -3.57
N VAL A 220 4.56 -3.08 -4.18
CA VAL A 220 4.41 -3.48 -5.58
C VAL A 220 4.27 -2.22 -6.43
N ALA A 221 5.14 -2.05 -7.43
CA ALA A 221 5.11 -0.93 -8.34
C ALA A 221 4.71 -1.37 -9.76
N VAL A 222 3.80 -0.64 -10.40
CA VAL A 222 3.35 -0.86 -11.77
C VAL A 222 3.54 0.41 -12.58
N THR A 223 4.37 0.36 -13.61
CA THR A 223 4.74 1.51 -14.46
C THR A 223 4.32 1.28 -15.90
N VAL A 224 3.68 2.26 -16.53
CA VAL A 224 3.18 2.17 -17.91
C VAL A 224 4.08 2.88 -18.90
N LEU A 225 4.54 2.14 -19.92
CA LEU A 225 5.30 2.68 -21.05
C LEU A 225 4.40 3.05 -22.22
N THR A 226 3.45 2.18 -22.56
CA THR A 226 2.49 2.44 -23.63
C THR A 226 1.11 1.93 -23.26
N GLY A 227 0.06 2.57 -23.77
CA GLY A 227 -1.32 2.12 -23.59
C GLY A 227 -1.92 2.46 -22.23
N LYS A 228 -2.69 1.54 -21.68
CA LYS A 228 -3.48 1.74 -20.47
C LYS A 228 -3.49 0.49 -19.62
N VAL A 229 -3.29 0.65 -18.32
CA VAL A 229 -3.26 -0.41 -17.33
C VAL A 229 -4.30 -0.16 -16.26
N GLN A 230 -5.05 -1.18 -15.88
CA GLN A 230 -5.92 -1.17 -14.72
C GLN A 230 -5.25 -1.97 -13.59
N VAL A 231 -4.98 -1.32 -12.49
CA VAL A 231 -4.41 -1.93 -11.28
C VAL A 231 -5.53 -2.13 -10.27
N ASN A 232 -5.74 -3.36 -9.83
CA ASN A 232 -6.79 -3.73 -8.89
C ASN A 232 -6.17 -4.31 -7.62
N THR A 233 -6.74 -3.97 -6.48
CA THR A 233 -6.50 -4.59 -5.17
C THR A 233 -7.82 -5.14 -4.63
N SER A 234 -7.83 -5.68 -3.41
CA SER A 234 -9.07 -6.11 -2.75
C SER A 234 -10.07 -4.97 -2.53
N GLU A 235 -9.59 -3.72 -2.38
CA GLU A 235 -10.39 -2.58 -1.93
C GLU A 235 -10.62 -1.53 -3.03
N SER A 236 -9.75 -1.47 -4.03
CA SER A 236 -9.77 -0.40 -5.01
C SER A 236 -9.29 -0.82 -6.39
N ALA A 237 -9.68 -0.02 -7.39
CA ALA A 237 -9.21 -0.14 -8.76
C ALA A 237 -8.81 1.23 -9.29
N ILE A 238 -7.61 1.33 -9.86
CA ILE A 238 -7.11 2.56 -10.46
C ILE A 238 -6.62 2.32 -11.88
N GLN A 239 -6.79 3.31 -12.73
CA GLN A 239 -6.31 3.28 -14.11
C GLN A 239 -5.16 4.24 -14.28
N ILE A 240 -4.09 3.76 -14.94
CA ILE A 240 -2.91 4.54 -15.27
C ILE A 240 -2.57 4.42 -16.76
N VAL A 241 -1.90 5.42 -17.25
CA VAL A 241 -1.48 5.57 -18.67
C VAL A 241 0.02 5.82 -18.76
N ARG A 242 0.53 5.99 -19.98
CA ARG A 242 1.97 6.24 -20.22
C ARG A 242 2.56 7.26 -19.26
N ASN A 243 3.78 6.97 -18.78
CA ASN A 243 4.56 7.77 -17.82
C ASN A 243 3.87 7.97 -16.47
N GLN A 244 2.97 7.06 -16.12
CA GLN A 244 2.38 6.97 -14.78
C GLN A 244 2.79 5.68 -14.11
N GLN A 245 2.93 5.75 -12.79
CA GLN A 245 3.22 4.62 -11.93
C GLN A 245 2.18 4.55 -10.80
N VAL A 246 1.88 3.34 -10.39
CA VAL A 246 1.18 3.05 -9.15
C VAL A 246 2.11 2.27 -8.25
N LYS A 247 2.19 2.69 -6.98
CA LYS A 247 2.83 1.93 -5.89
C LYS A 247 1.75 1.48 -4.92
N TYR A 248 1.65 0.18 -4.69
CA TYR A 248 0.82 -0.40 -3.65
C TYR A 248 1.70 -0.73 -2.44
N LEU A 249 1.43 -0.09 -1.31
CA LEU A 249 2.21 -0.19 -0.08
C LEU A 249 1.27 -0.23 1.13
N ASN A 250 1.38 -1.24 1.98
CA ASN A 250 0.63 -1.37 3.24
C ASN A 250 -0.89 -1.15 3.08
N GLY A 251 -1.50 -1.72 2.02
CA GLY A 251 -2.93 -1.58 1.76
C GLY A 251 -3.32 -0.33 0.97
N ASN A 252 -2.43 0.64 0.79
CA ASN A 252 -2.71 1.90 0.12
C ASN A 252 -2.14 1.94 -1.30
N ILE A 253 -2.86 2.64 -2.18
CA ILE A 253 -2.41 2.91 -3.55
C ILE A 253 -1.95 4.36 -3.66
N TYR A 254 -0.72 4.54 -4.15
CA TYR A 254 -0.11 5.83 -4.47
C TYR A 254 0.07 5.92 -5.97
N LYS A 255 -0.44 6.98 -6.58
CA LYS A 255 -0.26 7.25 -8.01
C LYS A 255 0.73 8.37 -8.21
N GLU A 256 1.73 8.13 -9.05
CA GLU A 256 2.74 9.10 -9.48
C GLU A 256 2.56 9.36 -10.99
N ALA A 257 2.69 10.61 -11.40
CA ALA A 257 2.64 11.04 -12.80
C ALA A 257 3.99 11.62 -13.22
N ASP A 258 4.19 11.75 -14.54
CA ASP A 258 5.36 12.34 -15.14
C ASP A 258 6.69 11.67 -14.74
N ILE A 259 6.64 10.35 -14.52
CA ILE A 259 7.84 9.56 -14.23
C ILE A 259 8.59 9.23 -15.52
N ASP A 260 9.89 9.04 -15.42
CA ASP A 260 10.71 8.46 -16.48
C ASP A 260 10.49 6.94 -16.55
N ALA A 261 9.48 6.53 -17.34
CA ALA A 261 9.14 5.12 -17.50
C ALA A 261 10.23 4.31 -18.21
N GLU A 262 11.00 4.95 -19.10
CA GLU A 262 12.11 4.29 -19.81
C GLU A 262 13.27 3.96 -18.86
N ALA A 263 13.54 4.81 -17.88
CA ALA A 263 14.55 4.52 -16.85
C ALA A 263 14.18 3.29 -16.01
N GLN A 264 12.87 3.03 -15.79
CA GLN A 264 12.41 1.86 -15.04
C GLN A 264 12.68 0.52 -15.75
N ILE A 265 12.93 0.55 -17.06
CA ILE A 265 13.19 -0.65 -17.85
C ILE A 265 14.62 -0.67 -18.43
N ALA A 266 15.48 0.27 -18.05
CA ALA A 266 16.86 0.36 -18.53
C ALA A 266 17.67 -0.93 -18.26
N TRP A 267 17.27 -1.68 -17.24
CA TRP A 267 17.84 -2.98 -16.89
C TRP A 267 17.75 -4.02 -18.02
N GLN A 268 16.75 -3.94 -18.92
CA GLN A 268 16.67 -4.81 -20.10
C GLN A 268 17.91 -4.71 -21.01
N ASN A 269 18.48 -3.50 -21.07
CA ASN A 269 19.66 -3.19 -21.85
C ASN A 269 20.95 -3.28 -21.02
N GLY A 270 20.90 -3.98 -19.88
CA GLY A 270 22.04 -4.15 -19.00
C GLY A 270 22.45 -2.89 -18.25
N LYS A 271 21.55 -1.91 -18.08
CA LYS A 271 21.85 -0.67 -17.35
C LYS A 271 21.12 -0.64 -16.02
N LEU A 272 21.81 -0.24 -14.97
CA LEU A 272 21.26 0.05 -13.68
C LEU A 272 21.16 1.57 -13.54
N GLN A 273 19.95 2.10 -13.67
CA GLN A 273 19.69 3.54 -13.61
C GLN A 273 18.97 3.89 -12.32
N PHE A 274 19.57 4.71 -11.51
CA PHE A 274 19.03 5.21 -10.27
C PHE A 274 18.68 6.68 -10.40
N ARG A 275 17.40 7.01 -10.31
CA ARG A 275 16.89 8.37 -10.45
C ARG A 275 16.27 8.83 -9.15
N ASN A 276 17.07 9.44 -8.29
CA ASN A 276 16.64 9.92 -6.98
C ASN A 276 16.05 8.81 -6.10
N LEU A 277 16.67 7.61 -6.11
CA LEU A 277 16.23 6.46 -5.33
C LEU A 277 16.87 6.47 -3.94
N LEU A 278 16.14 5.99 -2.94
CA LEU A 278 16.69 5.75 -1.62
C LEU A 278 17.86 4.76 -1.70
N LEU A 279 18.91 5.02 -0.92
CA LEU A 279 20.08 4.12 -0.86
C LEU A 279 19.67 2.69 -0.55
N SER A 280 18.70 2.49 0.35
CA SER A 280 18.16 1.18 0.67
C SER A 280 17.66 0.40 -0.56
N ASP A 281 17.00 1.07 -1.51
CA ASP A 281 16.46 0.44 -2.72
C ASP A 281 17.57 0.24 -3.77
N VAL A 282 18.55 1.13 -3.82
CA VAL A 282 19.78 0.94 -4.61
C VAL A 282 20.53 -0.30 -4.15
N ILE A 283 20.76 -0.46 -2.85
CA ILE A 283 21.45 -1.63 -2.28
C ILE A 283 20.72 -2.93 -2.63
N LYS A 284 19.41 -2.99 -2.42
CA LYS A 284 18.60 -4.17 -2.82
C LYS A 284 18.76 -4.49 -4.30
N THR A 285 18.77 -3.46 -5.17
CA THR A 285 18.98 -3.65 -6.60
C THR A 285 20.35 -4.20 -6.92
N LEU A 286 21.40 -3.73 -6.24
CA LEU A 286 22.75 -4.25 -6.39
C LEU A 286 22.85 -5.72 -5.92
N GLU A 287 22.26 -6.07 -4.78
CA GLU A 287 22.25 -7.44 -4.26
C GLU A 287 21.42 -8.43 -5.13
N ARG A 288 20.52 -7.92 -5.96
CA ARG A 288 19.86 -8.72 -7.00
C ARG A 288 20.74 -8.96 -8.21
N ASN A 289 21.61 -7.99 -8.55
CA ASN A 289 22.44 -8.06 -9.74
C ASN A 289 23.84 -8.64 -9.48
N TYR A 290 24.35 -8.54 -8.25
CA TYR A 290 25.66 -9.04 -7.85
C TYR A 290 25.55 -10.02 -6.69
N PRO A 291 26.38 -11.08 -6.63
CA PRO A 291 26.39 -12.04 -5.52
C PRO A 291 27.12 -11.46 -4.29
N VAL A 292 26.57 -10.40 -3.71
CA VAL A 292 27.17 -9.64 -2.59
C VAL A 292 26.14 -9.36 -1.51
N GLU A 293 26.65 -9.09 -0.32
CA GLU A 293 25.93 -8.56 0.83
C GLU A 293 26.48 -7.16 1.15
N ILE A 294 25.60 -6.16 1.19
CA ILE A 294 25.99 -4.77 1.39
C ILE A 294 25.30 -4.23 2.64
N THR A 295 26.11 -3.86 3.62
CA THR A 295 25.65 -3.16 4.83
C THR A 295 25.97 -1.67 4.73
N TYR A 296 25.14 -0.83 5.34
CA TYR A 296 25.35 0.62 5.40
C TYR A 296 24.90 1.15 6.77
N ASN A 297 25.40 2.32 7.17
CA ASN A 297 25.01 2.90 8.44
C ASN A 297 23.62 3.56 8.35
N THR A 298 22.92 3.66 9.48
CA THR A 298 21.54 4.21 9.53
C THR A 298 21.47 5.68 9.16
N SER A 299 22.57 6.45 9.28
CA SER A 299 22.61 7.86 8.87
C SER A 299 22.60 8.05 7.35
N SER A 300 22.83 6.96 6.60
CA SER A 300 22.78 6.94 5.13
C SER A 300 21.43 6.43 4.60
N SER A 301 20.51 5.96 5.45
CA SER A 301 19.25 5.34 5.02
C SER A 301 18.37 6.25 4.15
N ASP A 302 18.35 7.54 4.45
CA ASP A 302 17.54 8.54 3.77
C ASP A 302 18.27 9.22 2.60
N CYS A 303 19.47 8.71 2.25
CA CYS A 303 20.21 9.20 1.11
C CYS A 303 19.54 8.85 -0.21
N HIS A 304 19.38 9.84 -1.06
CA HIS A 304 18.91 9.65 -2.42
C HIS A 304 20.10 9.58 -3.38
N VAL A 305 20.12 8.53 -4.19
CA VAL A 305 21.17 8.26 -5.15
C VAL A 305 20.72 8.60 -6.55
N HIS A 306 21.59 9.27 -7.31
CA HIS A 306 21.44 9.50 -8.72
C HIS A 306 22.69 8.99 -9.44
N ALA A 307 22.58 7.86 -10.13
CA ALA A 307 23.71 7.20 -10.75
C ALA A 307 23.27 6.29 -11.93
N ASP A 308 24.19 6.06 -12.86
CA ASP A 308 24.06 5.14 -13.98
C ASP A 308 25.25 4.19 -14.00
N PHE A 309 24.99 2.88 -14.04
CA PHE A 309 25.98 1.84 -14.16
C PHE A 309 25.59 0.87 -15.27
N ASP A 310 26.61 0.32 -15.95
CA ASP A 310 26.39 -0.91 -16.72
C ASP A 310 26.38 -2.10 -15.77
N ALA A 311 25.47 -3.03 -15.96
CA ALA A 311 25.32 -4.20 -15.08
C ALA A 311 26.57 -5.14 -15.10
N GLU A 312 27.45 -4.95 -16.07
CA GLU A 312 28.74 -5.65 -16.16
C GLU A 312 29.87 -4.91 -15.41
N THR A 313 29.61 -3.70 -14.91
CA THR A 313 30.61 -2.96 -14.11
C THR A 313 31.00 -3.77 -12.87
N PRO A 314 32.30 -3.98 -12.60
CA PRO A 314 32.72 -4.67 -11.37
C PRO A 314 32.11 -4.02 -10.14
N ILE A 315 31.63 -4.84 -9.22
CA ILE A 315 30.93 -4.33 -8.02
C ILE A 315 31.80 -3.41 -7.18
N GLU A 316 33.12 -3.66 -7.15
CA GLU A 316 34.08 -2.79 -6.48
C GLU A 316 33.99 -1.35 -6.97
N ASN A 317 33.98 -1.15 -8.30
CA ASN A 317 33.89 0.17 -8.90
C ASN A 317 32.52 0.84 -8.60
N VAL A 318 31.43 0.05 -8.61
CA VAL A 318 30.10 0.54 -8.23
C VAL A 318 30.09 1.04 -6.80
N MET A 319 30.68 0.25 -5.88
CA MET A 319 30.74 0.57 -4.45
C MET A 319 31.60 1.82 -4.19
N GLU A 320 32.75 1.95 -4.89
CA GLU A 320 33.59 3.14 -4.78
C GLU A 320 32.88 4.41 -5.24
N MET A 321 32.18 4.35 -6.39
CA MET A 321 31.40 5.48 -6.88
C MET A 321 30.26 5.87 -5.95
N LEU A 322 29.57 4.88 -5.35
CA LEU A 322 28.53 5.15 -4.35
C LEU A 322 29.13 5.78 -3.08
N ALA A 323 30.26 5.27 -2.59
CA ALA A 323 30.95 5.83 -1.43
C ALA A 323 31.34 7.31 -1.67
N VAL A 324 31.90 7.63 -2.83
CA VAL A 324 32.22 9.01 -3.19
C VAL A 324 30.95 9.88 -3.23
N SER A 325 29.86 9.39 -3.82
CA SER A 325 28.59 10.15 -3.90
C SER A 325 27.95 10.42 -2.53
N LEU A 326 28.23 9.57 -1.55
CA LEU A 326 27.76 9.70 -0.17
C LEU A 326 28.72 10.46 0.74
N GLY A 327 29.89 10.90 0.19
CA GLY A 327 30.94 11.57 0.96
C GLY A 327 31.57 10.66 2.01
N GLY A 328 31.68 9.37 1.71
CA GLY A 328 32.13 8.34 2.60
C GLY A 328 33.17 7.40 1.99
N GLU A 329 33.28 6.22 2.56
CA GLU A 329 34.19 5.17 2.11
C GLU A 329 33.53 3.80 2.05
N VAL A 330 34.08 2.89 1.25
CA VAL A 330 33.68 1.49 1.22
C VAL A 330 34.71 0.61 1.93
N ILE A 331 34.25 -0.26 2.80
CA ILE A 331 35.08 -1.22 3.54
C ILE A 331 34.73 -2.63 3.06
N LYS A 332 35.69 -3.35 2.48
CA LYS A 332 35.53 -4.75 2.11
C LYS A 332 35.74 -5.63 3.32
N LEU A 333 34.69 -6.29 3.80
CA LEU A 333 34.73 -7.14 5.00
C LEU A 333 35.13 -8.60 4.67
N GLY A 334 34.91 -9.01 3.39
CA GLY A 334 35.17 -10.37 2.91
C GLY A 334 35.10 -10.45 1.40
N ASN A 335 35.06 -11.66 0.84
CA ASN A 335 35.05 -11.85 -0.62
C ASN A 335 33.81 -11.29 -1.32
N ALA A 336 32.66 -11.24 -0.61
CA ALA A 336 31.40 -10.79 -1.15
C ALA A 336 30.64 -9.87 -0.17
N GLN A 337 31.31 -9.33 0.84
CA GLN A 337 30.71 -8.49 1.87
C GLN A 337 31.32 -7.10 1.87
N TYR A 338 30.49 -6.10 1.78
CA TYR A 338 30.86 -4.69 1.76
C TYR A 338 30.11 -3.92 2.84
N LYS A 339 30.80 -2.98 3.48
CA LYS A 339 30.17 -1.98 4.33
C LYS A 339 30.39 -0.61 3.69
N LEU A 340 29.30 0.10 3.49
CA LEU A 340 29.28 1.47 2.99
C LEU A 340 29.15 2.40 4.20
N ASP A 341 30.16 3.21 4.44
CA ASP A 341 30.17 4.20 5.49
C ASP A 341 30.15 5.61 4.86
N GLY A 342 29.11 6.36 5.11
CA GLY A 342 28.94 7.69 4.55
C GLY A 342 27.73 8.39 5.17
N SER A 343 27.66 9.67 5.02
CA SER A 343 26.49 10.45 5.41
C SER A 343 26.23 11.44 4.28
N CYS A 344 25.04 11.49 3.73
CA CYS A 344 24.65 12.44 2.70
C CYS A 344 24.75 13.90 3.20
N LYS A 345 25.95 14.32 3.55
CA LYS A 345 26.18 15.74 3.74
C LYS A 345 26.00 16.38 2.37
N ASN A 346 24.94 17.17 2.20
CA ASN A 346 24.77 18.05 1.07
C ASN A 346 26.13 18.60 0.66
N ILE A 347 26.63 18.20 -0.48
CA ILE A 347 27.64 18.97 -1.18
C ILE A 347 26.86 20.23 -1.60
N ARG A 348 26.76 21.20 -0.65
CA ARG A 348 26.40 22.55 -1.03
C ARG A 348 27.51 22.97 -1.97
N THR A 349 27.22 23.01 -3.24
CA THR A 349 28.01 23.73 -4.22
C THR A 349 28.21 25.13 -3.61
N ASN A 350 29.43 25.39 -3.18
CA ASN A 350 29.89 26.71 -2.79
C ASN A 350 29.85 27.57 -4.06
N THR A 351 28.70 28.19 -4.34
CA THR A 351 28.54 29.21 -5.40
C THR A 351 28.85 30.61 -4.83
N ASN A 352 29.82 30.70 -3.93
CA ASN A 352 30.30 31.98 -3.43
C ASN A 352 31.81 32.02 -3.48
N ASP A 353 32.41 31.95 -4.68
CA ASP A 353 33.79 32.39 -4.93
C ASP A 353 33.93 32.78 -6.41
N VAL A 354 33.21 33.82 -6.79
CA VAL A 354 33.62 34.71 -7.91
C VAL A 354 33.05 36.11 -7.61
N GLU A 355 33.69 36.80 -6.68
CA GLU A 355 33.74 38.24 -6.65
C GLU A 355 35.21 38.63 -6.42
N GLU A 356 35.89 38.88 -7.48
CA GLU A 356 36.90 39.97 -7.64
C GLU A 356 37.21 40.14 -9.13
#